data_3cfa70f423990e7e0a9fbe8a5e0bdbd0
#
_entry.id   3cfa70f423990e7e0a9fbe8a5e0bdbd0
#
_cell.length_a   1.000
_cell.length_b   1.000
_cell.length_c   1.000
_cell.angle_alpha   90.00
_cell.angle_beta   90.00
_cell.angle_gamma   90.00
#
_symmetry.space_group_name_H-M   'P 1'
#
loop_
_entity.id
_entity.type
_entity.pdbx_description
1 polymer ?
#
loop_
_entity_poly.entity_id
_entity_poly.type
_entity_poly.pdbx_seq_one_letter_code
_entity_poly.pdbx_strand_id
1 'polypeptide(L)'
;MTEVLSQDEIDQLLSAISSGEVETPEAQAMPAQRNIKIYDFKRPDKFSKDQIRTVSIMHETFARLTTTSLSANLRSLVHVHVASVDQLTYEEFIRSIPNPTTLAIINMDPLKGSAILEIDPSVTFSIIDRLFGGKGEETKLSRDLTDIESSVMEGIIVRILGNMREAWSTVIDLRPRLGQIDTNPQFAQIVPPTEMVVLVTLETKVGDVDGLMNFCIPYLTIEPIISKLSAQYWYSSVRRGTTTENLNILRERLESASVSLVAEIGSIMIKVRDVLALRRGDVIRLSNVRVNDPMALKIGNRRKYLSRPGMLGNKMAVQVIQKLEETRKEEFEELKLEGEE
;
A
#
# COMPACT_ATOMS: atom_id res chain seq x y z
N MET A 1 32.38 -17.35 -37.92
CA MET A 1 31.94 -18.35 -38.92
C MET A 1 31.54 -19.58 -38.11
N THR A 2 30.28 -19.85 -37.99
CA THR A 2 29.75 -21.04 -37.31
C THR A 2 29.77 -22.15 -38.35
N GLU A 3 30.68 -23.09 -38.20
CA GLU A 3 30.67 -24.32 -39.01
C GLU A 3 29.39 -25.09 -38.64
N VAL A 4 28.50 -25.20 -39.60
CA VAL A 4 27.33 -26.06 -39.51
C VAL A 4 27.78 -27.45 -39.90
N LEU A 5 27.75 -28.39 -38.96
CA LEU A 5 28.06 -29.80 -39.20
C LEU A 5 27.20 -30.38 -40.33
N SER A 6 27.81 -31.15 -41.20
CA SER A 6 27.12 -31.81 -42.29
C SER A 6 26.25 -32.97 -41.77
N GLN A 7 25.20 -33.34 -42.53
CA GLN A 7 24.27 -34.41 -42.14
C GLN A 7 24.96 -35.74 -41.93
N ASP A 8 25.99 -36.03 -42.72
CA ASP A 8 26.81 -37.25 -42.64
C ASP A 8 27.66 -37.29 -41.35
N GLU A 9 28.13 -36.13 -40.85
CA GLU A 9 28.86 -36.02 -39.58
C GLU A 9 27.93 -36.22 -38.38
N ILE A 10 26.69 -35.76 -38.47
CA ILE A 10 25.67 -35.99 -37.46
C ILE A 10 25.30 -37.47 -37.36
N ASP A 11 25.12 -38.12 -38.48
CA ASP A 11 24.78 -39.56 -38.53
C ASP A 11 25.96 -40.44 -38.06
N GLN A 12 27.21 -40.06 -38.32
CA GLN A 12 28.40 -40.74 -37.78
C GLN A 12 28.50 -40.55 -36.26
N LEU A 13 28.23 -39.38 -35.72
CA LEU A 13 28.21 -39.13 -34.29
C LEU A 13 27.07 -39.89 -33.57
N LEU A 14 25.90 -39.97 -34.16
CA LEU A 14 24.79 -40.77 -33.62
C LEU A 14 25.08 -42.27 -33.64
N SER A 15 25.78 -42.77 -34.70
CA SER A 15 26.21 -44.16 -34.80
C SER A 15 27.28 -44.50 -33.76
N ALA A 16 28.24 -43.59 -33.53
CA ALA A 16 29.31 -43.78 -32.55
C ALA A 16 28.79 -43.74 -31.09
N ILE A 17 27.74 -42.93 -30.82
CA ILE A 17 27.06 -42.91 -29.52
C ILE A 17 26.24 -44.19 -29.29
N SER A 18 25.62 -44.75 -30.35
CA SER A 18 24.79 -45.94 -30.23
C SER A 18 25.62 -47.23 -30.11
N SER A 19 26.87 -47.23 -30.61
CA SER A 19 27.80 -48.36 -30.50
C SER A 19 28.58 -48.41 -29.18
N GLY A 20 28.49 -47.40 -28.34
CA GLY A 20 29.18 -47.35 -27.05
C GLY A 20 30.68 -47.10 -27.11
N GLU A 21 31.23 -46.73 -28.30
CA GLU A 21 32.65 -46.48 -28.50
C GLU A 21 33.12 -45.07 -28.13
N VAL A 22 32.19 -44.19 -27.80
CA VAL A 22 32.51 -42.86 -27.25
C VAL A 22 32.28 -42.92 -25.75
N GLU A 23 33.33 -43.17 -24.97
CA GLU A 23 33.35 -42.75 -23.57
C GLU A 23 33.18 -41.23 -23.55
N THR A 24 31.95 -40.78 -23.22
CA THR A 24 31.74 -39.39 -22.89
C THR A 24 32.70 -39.08 -21.74
N PRO A 25 33.66 -38.13 -21.88
CA PRO A 25 34.39 -37.68 -20.72
C PRO A 25 33.32 -37.25 -19.73
N GLU A 26 33.31 -37.89 -18.56
CA GLU A 26 32.45 -37.45 -17.43
C GLU A 26 32.53 -35.94 -17.43
N ALA A 27 31.43 -35.33 -17.77
CA ALA A 27 31.27 -33.88 -17.59
C ALA A 27 31.56 -33.66 -16.11
N GLN A 28 32.81 -33.33 -15.81
CA GLN A 28 33.15 -32.78 -14.52
C GLN A 28 32.13 -31.64 -14.35
N ALA A 29 31.12 -31.94 -13.56
CA ALA A 29 30.11 -30.96 -13.19
C ALA A 29 30.91 -29.79 -12.62
N MET A 30 31.18 -28.80 -13.48
CA MET A 30 31.66 -27.51 -13.00
C MET A 30 30.68 -27.15 -11.87
N PRO A 31 31.16 -26.95 -10.65
CA PRO A 31 30.26 -26.56 -9.58
C PRO A 31 29.54 -25.34 -10.13
N ALA A 32 28.22 -25.44 -10.28
CA ALA A 32 27.38 -24.30 -10.66
C ALA A 32 27.88 -23.16 -9.78
N GLN A 33 28.57 -22.21 -10.40
CA GLN A 33 28.99 -21.01 -9.69
C GLN A 33 27.68 -20.41 -9.13
N ARG A 34 27.39 -20.81 -7.91
CA ARG A 34 26.37 -20.11 -7.13
C ARG A 34 26.84 -18.67 -7.13
N ASN A 35 26.14 -17.80 -7.85
CA ASN A 35 26.34 -16.37 -7.76
C ASN A 35 26.08 -15.98 -6.31
N ILE A 36 27.12 -16.14 -5.49
CA ILE A 36 27.11 -15.68 -4.10
C ILE A 36 27.20 -14.16 -4.19
N LYS A 37 26.06 -13.51 -4.14
CA LYS A 37 26.03 -12.05 -3.97
C LYS A 37 26.57 -11.78 -2.57
N ILE A 38 27.69 -11.04 -2.52
CA ILE A 38 28.23 -10.52 -1.27
C ILE A 38 27.16 -9.59 -0.68
N TYR A 39 26.63 -9.95 0.49
CA TYR A 39 25.65 -9.11 1.19
C TYR A 39 26.38 -7.92 1.82
N ASP A 40 26.03 -6.72 1.40
CA ASP A 40 26.56 -5.48 1.99
C ASP A 40 25.77 -5.12 3.24
N PHE A 41 26.30 -5.39 4.40
CA PHE A 41 25.70 -5.06 5.69
C PHE A 41 25.55 -3.53 5.94
N LYS A 42 26.24 -2.70 5.17
CA LYS A 42 26.07 -1.23 5.22
C LYS A 42 24.82 -0.77 4.49
N ARG A 43 24.27 -1.61 3.58
CA ARG A 43 23.08 -1.34 2.76
C ARG A 43 22.12 -2.53 2.89
N PRO A 44 21.42 -2.65 4.04
CA PRO A 44 20.49 -3.74 4.23
C PRO A 44 19.30 -3.58 3.28
N ASP A 45 18.95 -4.66 2.59
CA ASP A 45 17.71 -4.72 1.81
C ASP A 45 16.53 -4.57 2.77
N LYS A 46 15.82 -3.44 2.72
CA LYS A 46 14.63 -3.18 3.55
C LYS A 46 13.35 -3.79 2.95
N PHE A 47 13.35 -4.01 1.64
CA PHE A 47 12.22 -4.61 0.94
C PHE A 47 12.50 -6.05 0.58
N SER A 48 11.52 -6.92 0.79
CA SER A 48 11.57 -8.29 0.29
C SER A 48 11.35 -8.33 -1.22
N LYS A 49 11.81 -9.41 -1.88
CA LYS A 49 11.58 -9.60 -3.32
C LYS A 49 10.11 -9.61 -3.69
N ASP A 50 9.24 -10.14 -2.82
CA ASP A 50 7.80 -10.18 -3.04
C ASP A 50 7.18 -8.78 -2.99
N GLN A 51 7.68 -7.92 -2.09
CA GLN A 51 7.24 -6.53 -2.00
C GLN A 51 7.65 -5.73 -3.24
N ILE A 52 8.90 -5.87 -3.70
CA ILE A 52 9.38 -5.25 -4.94
C ILE A 52 8.55 -5.72 -6.13
N ARG A 53 8.25 -7.02 -6.22
CA ARG A 53 7.39 -7.56 -7.28
C ARG A 53 5.98 -6.97 -7.23
N THR A 54 5.40 -6.80 -6.04
CA THR A 54 4.08 -6.19 -5.89
C THR A 54 4.09 -4.74 -6.34
N VAL A 55 5.13 -3.98 -5.97
CA VAL A 55 5.33 -2.59 -6.43
C VAL A 55 5.44 -2.55 -7.96
N SER A 56 6.19 -3.48 -8.58
CA SER A 56 6.29 -3.58 -10.05
C SER A 56 4.92 -3.75 -10.70
N ILE A 57 4.12 -4.72 -10.25
CA ILE A 57 2.78 -5.00 -10.81
C ILE A 57 1.85 -3.79 -10.67
N MET A 58 1.91 -3.08 -9.55
CA MET A 58 1.12 -1.86 -9.34
C MET A 58 1.53 -0.76 -10.33
N HIS A 59 2.83 -0.59 -10.54
CA HIS A 59 3.35 0.41 -11.47
C HIS A 59 3.18 0.00 -12.94
N GLU A 60 3.04 -1.27 -13.28
CA GLU A 60 2.59 -1.70 -14.61
C GLU A 60 1.15 -1.23 -14.89
N THR A 61 0.27 -1.31 -13.88
CA THR A 61 -1.09 -0.75 -14.01
C THR A 61 -1.05 0.77 -14.13
N PHE A 62 -0.24 1.45 -13.31
CA PHE A 62 0.01 2.87 -13.39
C PHE A 62 0.53 3.29 -14.78
N ALA A 63 1.51 2.58 -15.34
CA ALA A 63 2.09 2.85 -16.65
C ALA A 63 1.03 2.78 -17.76
N ARG A 64 0.17 1.77 -17.74
CA ARG A 64 -0.94 1.61 -18.69
C ARG A 64 -1.95 2.77 -18.60
N LEU A 65 -2.35 3.16 -17.38
CA LEU A 65 -3.26 4.29 -17.16
C LEU A 65 -2.62 5.59 -17.64
N THR A 66 -1.33 5.80 -17.35
CA THR A 66 -0.58 6.99 -17.75
C THR A 66 -0.39 7.05 -19.27
N THR A 67 -0.11 5.93 -19.93
CA THR A 67 -0.09 5.82 -21.39
C THR A 67 -1.39 6.35 -21.99
N THR A 68 -2.54 5.87 -21.53
CA THR A 68 -3.85 6.27 -22.06
C THR A 68 -4.13 7.75 -21.76
N SER A 69 -3.87 8.18 -20.53
CA SER A 69 -4.14 9.55 -20.08
C SER A 69 -3.29 10.58 -20.82
N LEU A 70 -1.98 10.33 -20.95
CA LEU A 70 -1.06 11.23 -21.63
C LEU A 70 -1.33 11.25 -23.15
N SER A 71 -1.58 10.09 -23.78
CA SER A 71 -1.91 10.04 -25.21
C SER A 71 -3.14 10.89 -25.56
N ALA A 72 -4.18 10.83 -24.72
CA ALA A 72 -5.38 11.64 -24.90
C ALA A 72 -5.12 13.15 -24.74
N ASN A 73 -4.28 13.53 -23.75
CA ASN A 73 -3.97 14.93 -23.48
C ASN A 73 -3.04 15.55 -24.52
N LEU A 74 -2.01 14.82 -24.92
CA LEU A 74 -0.98 15.31 -25.85
C LEU A 74 -1.38 15.14 -27.33
N ARG A 75 -2.49 14.45 -27.58
CA ARG A 75 -2.93 14.08 -28.94
C ARG A 75 -1.79 13.46 -29.75
N SER A 76 -1.00 12.65 -29.09
CA SER A 76 0.19 11.98 -29.63
C SER A 76 0.26 10.57 -29.08
N LEU A 77 0.93 9.69 -29.80
CA LEU A 77 1.20 8.35 -29.29
C LEU A 77 2.19 8.45 -28.13
N VAL A 78 1.76 7.99 -26.96
CA VAL A 78 2.60 7.90 -25.78
C VAL A 78 2.68 6.44 -25.36
N HIS A 79 3.87 5.96 -25.04
CA HIS A 79 4.09 4.66 -24.42
C HIS A 79 4.85 4.82 -23.12
N VAL A 80 4.32 4.24 -22.06
CA VAL A 80 4.96 4.19 -20.74
C VAL A 80 4.99 2.73 -20.30
N HIS A 81 6.16 2.23 -19.90
CA HIS A 81 6.28 0.88 -19.34
C HIS A 81 7.33 0.85 -18.23
N VAL A 82 7.18 -0.10 -17.31
CA VAL A 82 8.12 -0.29 -16.21
C VAL A 82 9.38 -0.96 -16.74
N ALA A 83 10.51 -0.27 -16.67
CA ALA A 83 11.82 -0.81 -17.04
C ALA A 83 12.42 -1.61 -15.89
N SER A 84 12.45 -1.02 -14.68
CA SER A 84 12.97 -1.70 -13.48
C SER A 84 12.32 -1.17 -12.21
N VAL A 85 12.41 -1.98 -11.15
CA VAL A 85 12.08 -1.58 -9.78
C VAL A 85 13.24 -2.04 -8.89
N ASP A 86 13.99 -1.07 -8.41
CA ASP A 86 15.22 -1.30 -7.66
C ASP A 86 15.14 -0.65 -6.28
N GLN A 87 15.97 -1.12 -5.35
CA GLN A 87 16.17 -0.46 -4.07
C GLN A 87 17.59 0.06 -3.98
N LEU A 88 17.71 1.32 -3.59
CA LEU A 88 18.99 2.03 -3.48
C LEU A 88 18.90 3.11 -2.39
N THR A 89 19.99 3.78 -2.11
CA THR A 89 19.97 4.90 -1.19
C THR A 89 19.46 6.17 -1.88
N TYR A 90 18.87 7.08 -1.11
CA TYR A 90 18.41 8.36 -1.63
C TYR A 90 19.53 9.15 -2.29
N GLU A 91 20.74 9.11 -1.74
CA GLU A 91 21.93 9.74 -2.32
C GLU A 91 22.27 9.17 -3.70
N GLU A 92 22.18 7.85 -3.87
CA GLU A 92 22.41 7.21 -5.17
C GLU A 92 21.39 7.66 -6.21
N PHE A 93 20.11 7.77 -5.83
CA PHE A 93 19.07 8.31 -6.69
C PHE A 93 19.38 9.74 -7.13
N ILE A 94 19.67 10.65 -6.20
CA ILE A 94 19.98 12.06 -6.51
C ILE A 94 21.20 12.18 -7.42
N ARG A 95 22.18 11.30 -7.28
CA ARG A 95 23.38 11.29 -8.15
C ARG A 95 23.12 10.68 -9.53
N SER A 96 22.09 9.87 -9.69
CA SER A 96 21.77 9.18 -10.95
C SER A 96 20.98 10.02 -11.93
N ILE A 97 20.32 11.08 -11.47
CA ILE A 97 19.46 11.93 -12.29
C ILE A 97 20.22 13.13 -12.87
N PRO A 98 19.85 13.61 -14.07
CA PRO A 98 20.49 14.77 -14.70
C PRO A 98 20.22 16.05 -13.92
N ASN A 99 21.05 17.08 -14.18
CA ASN A 99 20.84 18.43 -13.67
C ASN A 99 21.04 19.42 -14.84
N PRO A 100 20.02 20.23 -15.19
CA PRO A 100 18.68 20.29 -14.63
C PRO A 100 17.78 19.13 -15.06
N THR A 101 16.73 18.80 -14.24
CA THR A 101 15.67 17.86 -14.56
C THR A 101 14.35 18.33 -13.92
N THR A 102 13.22 17.74 -14.27
CA THR A 102 11.93 18.07 -13.66
C THR A 102 11.67 17.19 -12.46
N LEU A 103 11.64 17.74 -11.27
CA LEU A 103 11.41 17.05 -10.00
C LEU A 103 10.11 17.52 -9.36
N ALA A 104 9.13 16.65 -9.25
CA ALA A 104 7.91 16.92 -8.53
C ALA A 104 7.96 16.24 -7.14
N ILE A 105 7.89 17.03 -6.08
CA ILE A 105 7.76 16.54 -4.72
C ILE A 105 6.28 16.27 -4.47
N ILE A 106 5.95 15.03 -4.07
CA ILE A 106 4.60 14.52 -3.96
C ILE A 106 4.32 14.16 -2.50
N ASN A 107 3.30 14.76 -1.91
CA ASN A 107 2.78 14.35 -0.60
C ASN A 107 1.89 13.13 -0.74
N MET A 108 2.14 12.09 0.05
CA MET A 108 1.55 10.75 -0.09
C MET A 108 0.39 10.49 0.89
N ASP A 109 -0.55 11.44 1.05
CA ASP A 109 -1.68 11.26 1.96
C ASP A 109 -2.46 9.95 1.70
N PRO A 110 -2.84 9.16 2.73
CA PRO A 110 -2.71 9.37 4.17
C PRO A 110 -1.37 8.89 4.77
N LEU A 111 -0.42 8.47 3.94
CA LEU A 111 0.92 8.10 4.37
C LEU A 111 1.68 9.37 4.81
N LYS A 112 2.46 9.23 5.87
CA LYS A 112 3.31 10.34 6.34
C LYS A 112 4.61 10.33 5.56
N GLY A 113 4.85 11.38 4.80
CA GLY A 113 6.07 11.54 4.01
C GLY A 113 5.78 11.95 2.57
N SER A 114 6.86 12.13 1.82
CA SER A 114 6.83 12.54 0.43
C SER A 114 7.53 11.52 -0.46
N ALA A 115 7.19 11.53 -1.74
CA ALA A 115 7.89 10.82 -2.81
C ALA A 115 8.36 11.86 -3.84
N ILE A 116 9.21 11.45 -4.76
CA ILE A 116 9.64 12.28 -5.89
C ILE A 116 9.24 11.58 -7.18
N LEU A 117 8.64 12.34 -8.09
CA LEU A 117 8.53 12.00 -9.50
C LEU A 117 9.54 12.84 -10.26
N GLU A 118 10.51 12.20 -10.86
CA GLU A 118 11.47 12.81 -11.78
C GLU A 118 11.03 12.51 -13.21
N ILE A 119 11.13 13.50 -14.08
CA ILE A 119 10.85 13.40 -15.53
C ILE A 119 12.04 13.95 -16.27
N ASP A 120 12.60 13.10 -17.15
CA ASP A 120 13.73 13.47 -18.00
C ASP A 120 13.44 14.79 -18.79
N PRO A 121 14.41 15.69 -18.92
CA PRO A 121 14.24 16.96 -19.65
C PRO A 121 13.72 16.78 -21.07
N SER A 122 14.18 15.76 -21.81
CA SER A 122 13.73 15.52 -23.19
C SER A 122 12.24 15.21 -23.25
N VAL A 123 11.75 14.38 -22.33
CA VAL A 123 10.31 14.06 -22.19
C VAL A 123 9.53 15.29 -21.74
N THR A 124 10.05 16.03 -20.76
CA THR A 124 9.42 17.26 -20.25
C THR A 124 9.19 18.27 -21.36
N PHE A 125 10.25 18.61 -22.12
CA PHE A 125 10.15 19.61 -23.20
C PHE A 125 9.29 19.09 -24.37
N SER A 126 9.31 17.80 -24.69
CA SER A 126 8.43 17.21 -25.70
C SER A 126 6.96 17.33 -25.28
N ILE A 127 6.63 17.08 -24.00
CA ILE A 127 5.28 17.26 -23.47
C ILE A 127 4.85 18.73 -23.58
N ILE A 128 5.70 19.67 -23.18
CA ILE A 128 5.43 21.10 -23.22
C ILE A 128 5.20 21.55 -24.67
N ASP A 129 6.08 21.17 -25.60
CA ASP A 129 5.94 21.53 -27.01
C ASP A 129 4.63 21.02 -27.60
N ARG A 130 4.25 19.78 -27.31
CA ARG A 130 2.96 19.20 -27.72
C ARG A 130 1.77 19.98 -27.19
N LEU A 131 1.81 20.42 -25.95
CA LEU A 131 0.72 21.17 -25.32
C LEU A 131 0.58 22.58 -25.92
N PHE A 132 1.68 23.16 -26.36
CA PHE A 132 1.66 24.44 -27.10
C PHE A 132 1.37 24.29 -28.60
N GLY A 133 1.14 23.08 -29.09
CA GLY A 133 0.75 22.81 -30.47
C GLY A 133 1.91 22.50 -31.42
N GLY A 134 3.11 22.28 -30.86
CA GLY A 134 4.27 21.84 -31.60
C GLY A 134 4.25 20.35 -31.95
N LYS A 135 5.29 19.90 -32.66
CA LYS A 135 5.42 18.50 -33.09
C LYS A 135 5.97 17.57 -32.00
N GLY A 136 6.50 18.12 -30.90
CA GLY A 136 7.16 17.36 -29.83
C GLY A 136 8.47 16.75 -30.30
N GLU A 137 9.25 17.46 -31.10
CA GLU A 137 10.55 17.01 -31.56
C GLU A 137 11.57 17.04 -30.42
N GLU A 138 12.58 16.16 -30.49
CA GLU A 138 13.64 16.09 -29.49
C GLU A 138 14.36 17.44 -29.41
N THR A 139 14.31 18.07 -28.25
CA THR A 139 15.00 19.35 -28.00
C THR A 139 16.06 19.10 -26.93
N LYS A 140 17.33 19.22 -27.32
CA LYS A 140 18.48 19.13 -26.39
C LYS A 140 18.61 20.41 -25.56
N LEU A 141 17.55 20.82 -24.89
CA LEU A 141 17.58 21.97 -24.00
C LEU A 141 18.02 21.52 -22.60
N SER A 142 19.20 21.97 -22.17
CA SER A 142 19.67 21.78 -20.79
C SER A 142 19.54 23.13 -20.08
N ARG A 143 18.31 23.47 -19.69
CA ARG A 143 17.97 24.69 -18.94
C ARG A 143 16.82 24.42 -17.97
N ASP A 144 16.68 25.29 -16.99
CA ASP A 144 15.54 25.28 -16.09
C ASP A 144 14.22 25.59 -16.82
N LEU A 145 13.12 25.11 -16.25
CA LEU A 145 11.77 25.46 -16.71
C LEU A 145 11.48 26.93 -16.38
N THR A 146 10.81 27.61 -17.28
CA THR A 146 10.21 28.92 -17.01
C THR A 146 8.94 28.74 -16.14
N ASP A 147 8.47 29.81 -15.51
CA ASP A 147 7.25 29.78 -14.68
C ASP A 147 6.02 29.29 -15.46
N ILE A 148 5.92 29.64 -16.74
CA ILE A 148 4.83 29.20 -17.63
C ILE A 148 4.96 27.70 -17.90
N GLU A 149 6.14 27.21 -18.22
CA GLU A 149 6.41 25.80 -18.47
C GLU A 149 6.16 24.96 -17.21
N SER A 150 6.57 25.47 -16.05
CA SER A 150 6.31 24.84 -14.76
C SER A 150 4.81 24.70 -14.48
N SER A 151 4.04 25.77 -14.70
CA SER A 151 2.57 25.73 -14.53
C SER A 151 1.88 24.75 -15.46
N VAL A 152 2.38 24.61 -16.69
CA VAL A 152 1.86 23.62 -17.64
C VAL A 152 2.18 22.19 -17.16
N MET A 153 3.41 21.97 -16.68
CA MET A 153 3.83 20.68 -16.15
C MET A 153 3.08 20.30 -14.86
N GLU A 154 2.71 21.26 -14.00
CA GLU A 154 1.85 21.03 -12.85
C GLU A 154 0.55 20.33 -13.25
N GLY A 155 -0.11 20.81 -14.32
CA GLY A 155 -1.33 20.23 -14.84
C GLY A 155 -1.17 18.77 -15.30
N ILE A 156 -0.04 18.44 -15.92
CA ILE A 156 0.30 17.08 -16.35
C ILE A 156 0.61 16.19 -15.14
N ILE A 157 1.42 16.67 -14.21
CA ILE A 157 1.80 15.92 -13.01
C ILE A 157 0.56 15.59 -12.17
N VAL A 158 -0.37 16.52 -11.97
CA VAL A 158 -1.62 16.27 -11.25
C VAL A 158 -2.42 15.14 -11.90
N ARG A 159 -2.44 15.05 -13.23
CA ARG A 159 -3.10 13.92 -13.95
C ARG A 159 -2.36 12.60 -13.72
N ILE A 160 -1.03 12.61 -13.77
CA ILE A 160 -0.19 11.45 -13.47
C ILE A 160 -0.45 10.96 -12.04
N LEU A 161 -0.59 11.88 -11.07
CA LEU A 161 -0.93 11.55 -9.70
C LEU A 161 -2.35 10.94 -9.56
N GLY A 162 -3.29 11.36 -10.40
CA GLY A 162 -4.60 10.72 -10.50
C GLY A 162 -4.51 9.25 -10.92
N ASN A 163 -3.67 8.93 -11.90
CA ASN A 163 -3.41 7.55 -12.33
C ASN A 163 -2.71 6.74 -11.23
N MET A 164 -1.80 7.38 -10.47
CA MET A 164 -1.14 6.75 -9.32
C MET A 164 -2.14 6.36 -8.23
N ARG A 165 -3.09 7.26 -7.91
CA ARG A 165 -4.16 6.97 -6.96
C ARG A 165 -4.97 5.73 -7.38
N GLU A 166 -5.32 5.62 -8.64
CA GLU A 166 -6.09 4.50 -9.18
C GLU A 166 -5.29 3.20 -9.10
N ALA A 167 -4.02 3.20 -9.49
CA ALA A 167 -3.14 2.04 -9.42
C ALA A 167 -2.91 1.54 -7.99
N TRP A 168 -2.84 2.45 -7.00
CA TRP A 168 -2.63 2.11 -5.59
C TRP A 168 -3.93 1.77 -4.84
N SER A 169 -5.10 1.96 -5.44
CA SER A 169 -6.42 1.75 -4.82
C SER A 169 -6.63 0.32 -4.30
N THR A 170 -5.95 -0.66 -4.87
CA THR A 170 -6.00 -2.07 -4.45
C THR A 170 -5.33 -2.33 -3.10
N VAL A 171 -4.40 -1.44 -2.69
CA VAL A 171 -3.63 -1.57 -1.44
C VAL A 171 -4.08 -0.53 -0.41
N ILE A 172 -4.24 0.72 -0.85
CA ILE A 172 -4.62 1.85 0.01
C ILE A 172 -5.33 2.93 -0.83
N ASP A 173 -6.31 3.65 -0.25
CA ASP A 173 -6.87 4.88 -0.84
C ASP A 173 -5.84 6.01 -0.72
N LEU A 174 -4.85 5.98 -1.61
CA LEU A 174 -3.80 6.99 -1.70
C LEU A 174 -4.38 8.25 -2.33
N ARG A 175 -4.04 9.41 -1.76
CA ARG A 175 -4.41 10.74 -2.26
C ARG A 175 -3.17 11.58 -2.48
N PRO A 176 -2.38 11.24 -3.50
CA PRO A 176 -1.15 11.95 -3.76
C PRO A 176 -1.46 13.38 -4.18
N ARG A 177 -0.69 14.33 -3.64
CA ARG A 177 -0.81 15.76 -3.96
C ARG A 177 0.55 16.30 -4.36
N LEU A 178 0.56 17.10 -5.41
CA LEU A 178 1.74 17.85 -5.78
C LEU A 178 2.05 18.88 -4.67
N GLY A 179 3.28 18.85 -4.17
CA GLY A 179 3.82 19.84 -3.24
C GLY A 179 4.47 20.99 -4.00
N GLN A 180 5.60 20.72 -4.63
CA GLN A 180 6.33 21.70 -5.44
C GLN A 180 7.04 21.02 -6.61
N ILE A 181 7.39 21.81 -7.62
CA ILE A 181 8.26 21.40 -8.73
C ILE A 181 9.60 22.10 -8.57
N ASP A 182 10.67 21.34 -8.72
CA ASP A 182 12.05 21.84 -8.70
C ASP A 182 12.78 21.37 -9.95
N THR A 183 13.87 22.05 -10.33
CA THR A 183 14.71 21.64 -11.47
C THR A 183 16.09 21.17 -11.03
N ASN A 184 16.46 21.47 -9.78
CA ASN A 184 17.75 21.09 -9.23
C ASN A 184 17.60 19.96 -8.19
N PRO A 185 18.18 18.77 -8.45
CA PRO A 185 18.12 17.63 -7.53
C PRO A 185 18.61 17.90 -6.12
N GLN A 186 19.54 18.84 -5.95
CA GLN A 186 20.11 19.15 -4.63
C GLN A 186 19.11 19.83 -3.68
N PHE A 187 18.08 20.46 -4.21
CA PHE A 187 17.03 21.10 -3.40
C PHE A 187 15.90 20.14 -3.00
N ALA A 188 15.79 19.01 -3.67
CA ALA A 188 14.75 18.03 -3.40
C ALA A 188 15.13 17.10 -2.21
N GLN A 189 15.36 17.65 -1.02
CA GLN A 189 15.71 16.89 0.18
C GLN A 189 14.44 16.46 0.96
N ILE A 190 13.89 15.30 0.64
CA ILE A 190 12.70 14.77 1.33
C ILE A 190 13.04 13.80 2.48
N VAL A 191 14.21 13.18 2.43
CA VAL A 191 14.71 12.22 3.45
C VAL A 191 16.24 12.34 3.59
N PRO A 192 16.84 11.78 4.65
CA PRO A 192 18.29 11.72 4.79
C PRO A 192 18.96 10.97 3.61
N PRO A 193 20.18 11.32 3.21
CA PRO A 193 20.89 10.71 2.08
C PRO A 193 21.05 9.19 2.18
N THR A 194 21.18 8.67 3.40
CA THR A 194 21.37 7.25 3.69
C THR A 194 20.07 6.44 3.74
N GLU A 195 18.92 7.11 3.60
CA GLU A 195 17.62 6.42 3.63
C GLU A 195 17.44 5.55 2.40
N MET A 196 16.90 4.35 2.62
CA MET A 196 16.58 3.42 1.53
C MET A 196 15.30 3.85 0.82
N VAL A 197 15.35 3.82 -0.51
CA VAL A 197 14.21 4.14 -1.36
C VAL A 197 13.94 3.02 -2.35
N VAL A 198 12.69 2.88 -2.76
CA VAL A 198 12.33 2.13 -3.97
C VAL A 198 12.32 3.11 -5.13
N LEU A 199 13.11 2.80 -6.13
CA LEU A 199 13.15 3.50 -7.41
C LEU A 199 12.39 2.68 -8.45
N VAL A 200 11.32 3.25 -8.98
CA VAL A 200 10.60 2.70 -10.12
C VAL A 200 10.97 3.51 -11.36
N THR A 201 11.68 2.88 -12.26
CA THR A 201 12.10 3.48 -13.53
C THR A 201 11.10 3.10 -14.61
N LEU A 202 10.55 4.11 -15.27
CA LEU A 202 9.58 3.99 -16.36
C LEU A 202 10.20 4.52 -17.64
N GLU A 203 10.34 3.66 -18.63
CA GLU A 203 10.63 4.13 -19.99
C GLU A 203 9.40 4.81 -20.57
N THR A 204 9.60 6.02 -21.05
CA THR A 204 8.53 6.88 -21.56
C THR A 204 8.88 7.38 -22.93
N LYS A 205 8.01 7.07 -23.89
CA LYS A 205 8.13 7.54 -25.26
C LYS A 205 6.97 8.47 -25.59
N VAL A 206 7.28 9.67 -26.06
CA VAL A 206 6.30 10.68 -26.47
C VAL A 206 6.53 11.00 -27.96
N GLY A 207 5.70 10.43 -28.84
CA GLY A 207 5.97 10.48 -30.28
C GLY A 207 7.24 9.76 -30.64
N ASP A 208 8.25 10.51 -31.10
CA ASP A 208 9.58 9.97 -31.45
C ASP A 208 10.65 10.21 -30.36
N VAL A 209 10.28 10.89 -29.28
CA VAL A 209 11.19 11.22 -28.16
C VAL A 209 11.12 10.13 -27.09
N ASP A 210 12.26 9.54 -26.79
CA ASP A 210 12.44 8.54 -25.73
C ASP A 210 13.10 9.19 -24.50
N GLY A 211 12.69 8.80 -23.30
CA GLY A 211 13.29 9.24 -22.04
C GLY A 211 12.75 8.45 -20.85
N LEU A 212 13.10 8.86 -19.66
CA LEU A 212 12.76 8.18 -18.43
C LEU A 212 11.82 9.03 -17.55
N MET A 213 10.97 8.35 -16.81
CA MET A 213 10.30 8.88 -15.62
C MET A 213 10.66 8.00 -14.43
N ASN A 214 11.06 8.59 -13.33
CA ASN A 214 11.48 7.89 -12.14
C ASN A 214 10.60 8.24 -10.95
N PHE A 215 10.04 7.20 -10.29
CA PHE A 215 9.40 7.36 -8.98
C PHE A 215 10.35 6.93 -7.88
N CYS A 216 10.73 7.86 -7.03
CA CYS A 216 11.52 7.60 -5.82
C CYS A 216 10.62 7.65 -4.60
N ILE A 217 10.40 6.50 -3.96
CA ILE A 217 9.52 6.37 -2.80
C ILE A 217 10.36 5.90 -1.61
N PRO A 218 10.54 6.75 -0.55
CA PRO A 218 11.28 6.36 0.64
C PRO A 218 10.60 5.22 1.40
N TYR A 219 11.43 4.33 1.96
CA TYR A 219 10.94 3.23 2.80
C TYR A 219 10.07 3.73 3.95
N LEU A 220 10.49 4.78 4.65
CA LEU A 220 9.74 5.37 5.75
C LEU A 220 8.31 5.79 5.38
N THR A 221 8.11 6.21 4.12
CA THR A 221 6.78 6.62 3.64
C THR A 221 5.84 5.43 3.49
N ILE A 222 6.34 4.27 3.02
CA ILE A 222 5.49 3.08 2.76
C ILE A 222 5.59 2.01 3.85
N GLU A 223 6.44 2.20 4.86
CA GLU A 223 6.59 1.29 6.00
C GLU A 223 5.25 0.90 6.64
N PRO A 224 4.29 1.83 6.89
CA PRO A 224 3.00 1.50 7.51
C PRO A 224 2.14 0.51 6.70
N ILE A 225 2.39 0.39 5.40
CA ILE A 225 1.61 -0.45 4.50
C ILE A 225 2.40 -1.63 3.92
N ILE A 226 3.64 -1.82 4.38
CA ILE A 226 4.56 -2.83 3.82
C ILE A 226 4.00 -4.25 3.93
N SER A 227 3.24 -4.54 4.99
CA SER A 227 2.54 -5.83 5.17
C SER A 227 1.46 -6.07 4.11
N LYS A 228 0.89 -5.01 3.54
CA LYS A 228 -0.12 -5.09 2.48
C LYS A 228 0.50 -5.28 1.10
N LEU A 229 1.79 -5.01 0.95
CA LEU A 229 2.55 -5.21 -0.29
C LEU A 229 2.98 -6.69 -0.50
N SER A 230 2.53 -7.62 0.35
CA SER A 230 2.80 -9.04 0.14
C SER A 230 1.89 -9.62 -0.95
N ALA A 231 2.44 -10.52 -1.77
CA ALA A 231 1.69 -11.21 -2.82
C ALA A 231 0.42 -11.91 -2.28
N GLN A 232 0.49 -12.46 -1.06
CA GLN A 232 -0.62 -13.12 -0.39
C GLN A 232 -1.79 -12.15 -0.09
N TYR A 233 -1.49 -10.92 0.32
CA TYR A 233 -2.51 -9.91 0.55
C TYR A 233 -3.15 -9.46 -0.76
N TRP A 234 -2.35 -9.27 -1.81
CA TRP A 234 -2.82 -8.83 -3.12
C TRP A 234 -3.75 -9.86 -3.78
N TYR A 235 -3.38 -11.15 -3.78
CA TYR A 235 -4.26 -12.22 -4.27
C TYR A 235 -5.56 -12.34 -3.45
N SER A 236 -5.51 -12.07 -2.16
CA SER A 236 -6.71 -12.09 -1.30
C SER A 236 -7.62 -10.89 -1.52
N SER A 237 -7.08 -9.72 -1.86
CA SER A 237 -7.84 -8.49 -2.11
C SER A 237 -8.52 -8.49 -3.49
N VAL A 238 -7.87 -9.03 -4.50
CA VAL A 238 -8.49 -9.22 -5.85
C VAL A 238 -9.69 -10.17 -5.79
N ARG A 239 -9.66 -11.18 -4.89
CA ARG A 239 -10.82 -12.04 -4.61
C ARG A 239 -11.91 -11.38 -3.77
N ARG A 240 -11.61 -10.28 -3.09
CA ARG A 240 -12.55 -9.51 -2.27
C ARG A 240 -13.18 -8.34 -3.04
N GLY A 241 -13.56 -8.54 -4.28
CA GLY A 241 -14.63 -7.73 -4.86
C GLY A 241 -15.82 -7.85 -3.92
N THR A 242 -15.98 -6.89 -3.00
CA THR A 242 -17.12 -6.81 -2.09
C THR A 242 -18.32 -6.47 -2.96
N THR A 243 -18.89 -7.50 -3.57
CA THR A 243 -20.15 -7.37 -4.26
C THR A 243 -21.16 -6.92 -3.22
N THR A 244 -22.01 -5.97 -3.54
CA THR A 244 -23.12 -5.50 -2.68
C THR A 244 -23.92 -6.68 -2.11
N GLU A 245 -23.98 -7.77 -2.83
CA GLU A 245 -24.54 -9.07 -2.43
C GLU A 245 -23.84 -9.68 -1.21
N ASN A 246 -22.51 -9.69 -1.16
CA ASN A 246 -21.74 -10.23 -0.03
C ASN A 246 -21.92 -9.38 1.24
N LEU A 247 -22.07 -8.06 1.09
CA LEU A 247 -22.40 -7.17 2.20
C LEU A 247 -23.80 -7.45 2.75
N ASN A 248 -24.77 -7.71 1.88
CA ASN A 248 -26.13 -8.05 2.29
C ASN A 248 -26.19 -9.41 3.01
N ILE A 249 -25.47 -10.42 2.49
CA ILE A 249 -25.37 -11.73 3.14
C ILE A 249 -24.68 -11.62 4.51
N LEU A 250 -23.62 -10.81 4.61
CA LEU A 250 -22.93 -10.57 5.87
C LEU A 250 -23.85 -9.87 6.89
N ARG A 251 -24.60 -8.85 6.42
CA ARG A 251 -25.58 -8.15 7.24
C ARG A 251 -26.68 -9.09 7.76
N GLU A 252 -27.25 -9.89 6.88
CA GLU A 252 -28.29 -10.87 7.24
C GLU A 252 -27.77 -11.89 8.28
N ARG A 253 -26.54 -12.37 8.13
CA ARG A 253 -25.91 -13.26 9.12
C ARG A 253 -25.63 -12.56 10.44
N LEU A 254 -25.23 -11.29 10.43
CA LEU A 254 -25.03 -10.49 11.65
C LEU A 254 -26.36 -10.20 12.34
N GLU A 255 -27.43 -9.93 11.61
CA GLU A 255 -28.78 -9.72 12.16
C GLU A 255 -29.35 -11.01 12.81
N SER A 256 -28.94 -12.19 12.34
CA SER A 256 -29.34 -13.49 12.92
C SER A 256 -28.48 -13.92 14.11
N ALA A 257 -27.38 -13.22 14.43
CA ALA A 257 -26.50 -13.59 15.53
C ALA A 257 -27.14 -13.28 16.89
N SER A 258 -27.16 -14.29 17.77
CA SER A 258 -27.69 -14.19 19.13
C SER A 258 -26.64 -13.57 20.04
N VAL A 259 -27.02 -12.53 20.77
CA VAL A 259 -26.19 -11.88 21.78
C VAL A 259 -26.84 -11.96 23.15
N SER A 260 -26.04 -12.15 24.19
CA SER A 260 -26.54 -12.18 25.57
C SER A 260 -26.80 -10.75 26.07
N LEU A 261 -28.03 -10.55 26.60
CA LEU A 261 -28.42 -9.33 27.26
C LEU A 261 -28.41 -9.55 28.78
N VAL A 262 -27.70 -8.69 29.50
CA VAL A 262 -27.64 -8.71 30.95
C VAL A 262 -28.33 -7.48 31.52
N ALA A 263 -29.40 -7.70 32.30
CA ALA A 263 -30.08 -6.65 33.02
C ALA A 263 -29.42 -6.48 34.41
N GLU A 264 -28.67 -5.42 34.60
CA GLU A 264 -27.98 -5.13 35.86
C GLU A 264 -28.85 -4.18 36.70
N ILE A 265 -29.35 -4.71 37.82
CA ILE A 265 -30.16 -3.93 38.76
C ILE A 265 -29.30 -2.98 39.57
N GLY A 266 -28.10 -3.43 39.95
CA GLY A 266 -27.14 -2.60 40.67
C GLY A 266 -25.91 -3.37 41.07
N SER A 267 -24.88 -2.68 41.52
CA SER A 267 -23.64 -3.24 42.02
C SER A 267 -23.30 -2.67 43.39
N ILE A 268 -22.64 -3.44 44.23
CA ILE A 268 -22.16 -3.02 45.54
C ILE A 268 -20.75 -3.53 45.76
N MET A 269 -19.92 -2.73 46.40
CA MET A 269 -18.58 -3.12 46.83
C MET A 269 -18.65 -3.74 48.22
N ILE A 270 -18.19 -4.96 48.37
CA ILE A 270 -18.14 -5.70 49.63
C ILE A 270 -16.67 -6.07 49.90
N LYS A 271 -16.28 -6.01 51.18
CA LYS A 271 -14.91 -6.44 51.56
C LYS A 271 -14.78 -7.95 51.38
N VAL A 272 -13.63 -8.41 50.94
CA VAL A 272 -13.34 -9.86 50.74
C VAL A 272 -13.61 -10.65 52.00
N ARG A 273 -13.27 -10.14 53.19
CA ARG A 273 -13.60 -10.79 54.47
C ARG A 273 -15.10 -11.07 54.61
N ASP A 274 -15.95 -10.13 54.23
CA ASP A 274 -17.43 -10.23 54.38
C ASP A 274 -17.99 -11.21 53.33
N VAL A 275 -17.40 -11.24 52.15
CA VAL A 275 -17.75 -12.26 51.11
C VAL A 275 -17.45 -13.69 51.61
N LEU A 276 -16.27 -13.87 52.22
CA LEU A 276 -15.88 -15.18 52.76
C LEU A 276 -16.75 -15.63 53.94
N ALA A 277 -17.41 -14.72 54.66
CA ALA A 277 -18.26 -14.99 55.81
C ALA A 277 -19.73 -15.24 55.39
N LEU A 278 -20.12 -15.07 54.12
CA LEU A 278 -21.50 -15.25 53.63
C LEU A 278 -22.01 -16.68 53.78
N ARG A 279 -23.20 -16.79 54.30
CA ARG A 279 -23.91 -18.07 54.47
C ARG A 279 -25.25 -18.05 53.75
N ARG A 280 -25.79 -19.25 53.51
CA ARG A 280 -27.13 -19.41 52.91
C ARG A 280 -28.18 -18.80 53.84
N GLY A 281 -28.92 -17.78 53.34
CA GLY A 281 -29.92 -17.02 54.06
C GLY A 281 -29.51 -15.57 54.38
N ASP A 282 -28.23 -15.23 54.18
CA ASP A 282 -27.82 -13.84 54.38
C ASP A 282 -28.42 -12.91 53.30
N VAL A 283 -28.73 -11.69 53.71
CA VAL A 283 -29.32 -10.68 52.85
C VAL A 283 -28.28 -9.58 52.54
N ILE A 284 -27.98 -9.39 51.28
CA ILE A 284 -27.12 -8.34 50.80
C ILE A 284 -28.00 -7.17 50.34
N ARG A 285 -27.90 -6.01 51.02
CA ARG A 285 -28.65 -4.81 50.68
C ARG A 285 -27.92 -4.01 49.62
N LEU A 286 -28.56 -3.82 48.45
CA LEU A 286 -28.10 -2.86 47.42
C LEU A 286 -28.50 -1.44 47.85
N SER A 287 -27.60 -0.69 48.52
CA SER A 287 -27.90 0.61 49.09
C SER A 287 -28.07 1.72 48.05
N ASN A 288 -27.58 1.51 46.83
CA ASN A 288 -27.55 2.52 45.79
C ASN A 288 -28.68 2.42 44.77
N VAL A 289 -29.68 1.52 45.01
CA VAL A 289 -30.74 1.25 44.05
C VAL A 289 -32.08 1.20 44.73
N ARG A 290 -33.08 1.91 44.19
CA ARG A 290 -34.49 1.82 44.60
C ARG A 290 -35.27 0.91 43.66
N VAL A 291 -36.35 0.34 44.12
CA VAL A 291 -37.16 -0.64 43.36
C VAL A 291 -37.67 -0.12 42.01
N ASN A 292 -37.83 1.18 41.87
CA ASN A 292 -38.31 1.84 40.64
C ASN A 292 -37.23 2.53 39.82
N ASP A 293 -35.97 2.44 40.23
CA ASP A 293 -34.89 3.07 39.48
C ASP A 293 -34.68 2.34 38.13
N PRO A 294 -34.35 3.08 37.08
CA PRO A 294 -34.02 2.46 35.80
C PRO A 294 -32.74 1.66 35.91
N MET A 295 -32.77 0.45 35.38
CA MET A 295 -31.60 -0.43 35.34
C MET A 295 -30.88 -0.38 34.00
N ALA A 296 -29.58 -0.68 34.02
CA ALA A 296 -28.80 -0.77 32.83
C ALA A 296 -28.96 -2.15 32.14
N LEU A 297 -29.25 -2.14 30.83
CA LEU A 297 -29.23 -3.33 30.01
C LEU A 297 -27.90 -3.33 29.23
N LYS A 298 -27.08 -4.33 29.51
CA LYS A 298 -25.74 -4.49 28.97
C LYS A 298 -25.68 -5.55 27.87
N ILE A 299 -24.83 -5.32 26.88
CA ILE A 299 -24.37 -6.29 25.89
C ILE A 299 -22.87 -6.45 26.13
N GLY A 300 -22.44 -7.62 26.62
CA GLY A 300 -21.08 -7.78 27.15
C GLY A 300 -20.84 -6.80 28.31
N ASN A 301 -19.77 -6.02 28.25
CA ASN A 301 -19.42 -5.01 29.27
C ASN A 301 -20.02 -3.63 28.99
N ARG A 302 -20.71 -3.42 27.86
CA ARG A 302 -21.20 -2.10 27.46
C ARG A 302 -22.67 -1.89 27.81
N ARG A 303 -23.00 -0.76 28.44
CA ARG A 303 -24.38 -0.31 28.72
C ARG A 303 -24.98 0.25 27.43
N LYS A 304 -26.04 -0.39 26.91
CA LYS A 304 -26.69 0.03 25.66
C LYS A 304 -28.06 0.63 25.83
N TYR A 305 -28.79 0.23 26.87
CA TYR A 305 -30.15 0.71 27.11
C TYR A 305 -30.41 0.96 28.59
N LEU A 306 -31.31 1.89 28.90
CA LEU A 306 -31.95 2.01 30.16
C LEU A 306 -33.29 1.26 30.10
N SER A 307 -33.61 0.55 31.18
CA SER A 307 -34.76 -0.35 31.23
C SER A 307 -35.41 -0.38 32.63
N ARG A 308 -36.63 -0.83 32.71
CA ARG A 308 -37.34 -1.12 33.97
C ARG A 308 -37.63 -2.59 34.09
N PRO A 309 -37.50 -3.17 35.31
CA PRO A 309 -37.95 -4.52 35.59
C PRO A 309 -39.47 -4.60 35.58
N GLY A 310 -39.98 -5.70 35.14
CA GLY A 310 -41.42 -5.98 35.12
C GLY A 310 -41.74 -7.44 35.00
N MET A 311 -43.01 -7.77 34.88
CA MET A 311 -43.49 -9.10 34.63
C MET A 311 -44.39 -9.14 33.40
N LEU A 312 -44.23 -10.12 32.54
CA LEU A 312 -45.10 -10.43 31.42
C LEU A 312 -45.73 -11.82 31.65
N GLY A 313 -46.98 -11.84 32.11
CA GLY A 313 -47.58 -13.05 32.64
C GLY A 313 -46.82 -13.54 33.89
N ASN A 314 -46.38 -14.82 33.88
CA ASN A 314 -45.61 -15.43 34.97
C ASN A 314 -44.08 -15.34 34.78
N LYS A 315 -43.59 -14.58 33.79
CA LYS A 315 -42.16 -14.47 33.49
C LYS A 315 -41.64 -13.06 33.81
N MET A 316 -40.45 -13.00 34.39
CA MET A 316 -39.74 -11.75 34.54
C MET A 316 -39.43 -11.15 33.16
N ALA A 317 -39.67 -9.87 33.02
CA ALA A 317 -39.48 -9.12 31.79
C ALA A 317 -38.76 -7.78 32.06
N VAL A 318 -38.21 -7.22 31.01
CA VAL A 318 -37.51 -5.92 31.06
C VAL A 318 -38.10 -5.05 29.98
N GLN A 319 -38.57 -3.88 30.39
CA GLN A 319 -39.07 -2.83 29.46
C GLN A 319 -37.96 -1.85 29.15
N VAL A 320 -37.55 -1.76 27.88
CA VAL A 320 -36.58 -0.75 27.41
C VAL A 320 -37.25 0.61 27.45
N ILE A 321 -36.61 1.60 28.12
CA ILE A 321 -37.10 2.98 28.25
C ILE A 321 -36.37 3.85 27.22
N GLN A 322 -35.04 3.74 27.16
CA GLN A 322 -34.19 4.61 26.34
C GLN A 322 -32.98 3.88 25.84
N LYS A 323 -32.57 4.20 24.60
CA LYS A 323 -31.28 3.79 24.06
C LYS A 323 -30.24 4.82 24.53
N LEU A 324 -29.12 4.34 25.06
CA LEU A 324 -27.98 5.17 25.40
C LEU A 324 -27.14 5.36 24.12
N GLU A 325 -26.94 6.63 23.71
CA GLU A 325 -26.00 6.96 22.63
C GLU A 325 -24.57 6.95 23.18
N GLU A 326 -23.68 6.23 22.53
CA GLU A 326 -22.25 6.22 22.89
C GLU A 326 -21.66 7.59 22.60
N THR A 327 -21.36 8.36 23.63
CA THR A 327 -20.54 9.54 23.49
C THR A 327 -19.10 9.08 23.34
N ARG A 328 -18.48 9.35 22.20
CA ARG A 328 -17.11 8.97 21.81
C ARG A 328 -16.00 9.30 22.83
N LYS A 329 -16.32 9.94 23.93
CA LYS A 329 -15.39 10.31 25.00
C LYS A 329 -15.11 9.20 26.02
N GLU A 330 -16.03 8.26 26.22
CA GLU A 330 -15.86 7.21 27.23
C GLU A 330 -14.90 6.08 26.76
N GLU A 331 -14.76 5.85 25.45
CA GLU A 331 -13.79 4.89 24.89
C GLU A 331 -12.32 5.30 25.11
N PHE A 332 -12.04 6.61 25.24
CA PHE A 332 -10.65 7.08 25.47
C PHE A 332 -10.25 7.09 26.95
N GLU A 333 -11.19 7.05 27.89
CA GLU A 333 -10.90 6.98 29.33
C GLU A 333 -10.74 5.52 29.80
N GLU A 334 -11.49 4.56 29.26
CA GLU A 334 -11.29 3.13 29.57
C GLU A 334 -9.97 2.60 29.03
N LEU A 335 -9.53 3.01 27.82
CA LEU A 335 -8.23 2.63 27.26
C LEU A 335 -7.01 3.25 27.99
N LYS A 336 -7.22 4.33 28.76
CA LYS A 336 -6.17 4.92 29.59
C LYS A 336 -5.99 4.21 30.93
N LEU A 337 -7.05 3.59 31.44
CA LEU A 337 -7.00 2.85 32.72
C LEU A 337 -6.46 1.43 32.57
N GLU A 338 -6.53 0.82 31.36
CA GLU A 338 -5.94 -0.49 31.10
C GLU A 338 -4.45 -0.43 30.70
N GLY A 339 -3.90 0.76 30.49
CA GLY A 339 -2.48 0.97 30.12
C GLY A 339 -1.56 1.41 31.26
N GLU A 340 -2.06 1.52 32.51
CA GLU A 340 -1.29 1.93 33.69
C GLU A 340 -1.19 0.85 34.80
N GLU A 341 -1.47 -0.43 34.47
CA GLU A 341 -1.15 -1.57 35.35
C GLU A 341 0.06 -2.40 34.86
#